data_0fe7eabe1606e3dc3d4dd2d0997cb386
#
_entry.id   0fe7eabe1606e3dc3d4dd2d0997cb386
#
_cell.length_a   1.000
_cell.length_b   1.000
_cell.length_c   1.000
_cell.angle_alpha   90.00
_cell.angle_beta   90.00
_cell.angle_gamma   90.00
#
_symmetry.space_group_name_H-M   'P 1'
#
loop_
_entity.id
_entity.type
_entity.pdbx_description
1 polymer ?
#
loop_
_entity_poly.entity_id
_entity_poly.type
_entity_poly.pdbx_seq_one_letter_code
_entity_poly.pdbx_strand_id
1 'polypeptide(L)'
;HYGKDYDDTVSEKTQQSILKEVGKTIKEDNRDVEEVLSPKKEANQIWLKTFDIRTSTLDFCKAIANYKDSLTTHFRSFNEIIDYSNEFFYKESQMPLIVNRIRTKPIKEVLRFIKVKTKGHSGNNVNLDEIETIKQDIEKLLETDYKGTIGIITSFREQASKTEEILRRELKNYPKLEKKHKLTVWFVGD
;
A
#
# COMPACT_ATOMS: atom_id res chain seq x y z
N HIS A 1 -0.98 -1.18 -9.08
CA HIS A 1 -1.04 -1.52 -10.50
C HIS A 1 -2.00 -2.69 -10.72
N TYR A 2 -3.29 -2.43 -10.66
CA TYR A 2 -4.31 -3.30 -11.22
C TYR A 2 -4.44 -2.98 -12.70
N GLY A 3 -3.48 -3.37 -13.51
CA GLY A 3 -3.44 -2.93 -14.88
C GLY A 3 -3.01 -4.00 -15.85
N LYS A 4 -3.70 -5.16 -15.90
CA LYS A 4 -3.46 -6.09 -17.02
C LYS A 4 -4.68 -6.76 -17.63
N ASP A 5 -5.88 -6.61 -17.07
CA ASP A 5 -7.06 -7.26 -17.62
C ASP A 5 -8.28 -6.34 -17.80
N TYR A 6 -8.07 -5.04 -17.87
CA TYR A 6 -9.10 -4.19 -18.43
C TYR A 6 -8.98 -4.28 -19.96
N ASP A 7 -9.97 -4.93 -20.56
CA ASP A 7 -10.19 -4.95 -21.99
C ASP A 7 -10.02 -3.52 -22.53
N ASP A 8 -9.06 -3.33 -23.43
CA ASP A 8 -8.78 -2.03 -24.07
C ASP A 8 -9.97 -1.49 -24.86
N THR A 9 -11.07 -2.19 -24.86
CA THR A 9 -12.35 -1.88 -25.48
C THR A 9 -13.41 -1.35 -24.53
N VAL A 10 -13.06 -0.72 -23.39
CA VAL A 10 -14.05 0.19 -22.78
C VAL A 10 -14.29 1.28 -23.81
N SER A 11 -15.31 1.04 -24.61
CA SER A 11 -15.51 1.69 -25.90
C SER A 11 -15.54 3.20 -25.69
N GLU A 12 -15.01 3.94 -26.65
CA GLU A 12 -15.21 5.39 -26.76
C GLU A 12 -16.65 5.83 -26.45
N LYS A 13 -17.63 4.96 -26.71
CA LYS A 13 -19.04 5.13 -26.36
C LYS A 13 -19.28 5.19 -24.85
N THR A 14 -18.62 4.37 -24.03
CA THR A 14 -18.78 4.41 -22.57
C THR A 14 -18.12 5.67 -22.01
N GLN A 15 -16.95 6.03 -22.51
CA GLN A 15 -16.26 7.26 -22.14
C GLN A 15 -17.09 8.49 -22.50
N GLN A 16 -17.65 8.54 -23.70
CA GLN A 16 -18.54 9.61 -24.13
C GLN A 16 -19.84 9.66 -23.32
N SER A 17 -20.39 8.51 -22.93
CA SER A 17 -21.56 8.43 -22.06
C SER A 17 -21.29 9.01 -20.66
N ILE A 18 -20.16 8.66 -20.07
CA ILE A 18 -19.72 9.19 -18.75
C ILE A 18 -19.52 10.71 -18.84
N LEU A 19 -18.81 11.19 -19.86
CA LEU A 19 -18.58 12.62 -20.07
C LEU A 19 -19.90 13.41 -20.27
N LYS A 20 -20.85 12.80 -20.95
CA LYS A 20 -22.18 13.38 -21.16
C LYS A 20 -22.97 13.45 -19.85
N GLU A 21 -22.90 12.42 -19.01
CA GLU A 21 -23.57 12.38 -17.72
C GLU A 21 -22.97 13.38 -16.72
N VAL A 22 -21.64 13.42 -16.63
CA VAL A 22 -20.92 14.44 -15.83
C VAL A 22 -21.26 15.85 -16.29
N GLY A 23 -21.35 16.07 -17.60
CA GLY A 23 -21.74 17.38 -18.16
C GLY A 23 -23.19 17.76 -17.83
N LYS A 24 -24.11 16.80 -17.69
CA LYS A 24 -25.50 17.05 -17.24
C LYS A 24 -25.54 17.40 -15.74
N THR A 25 -24.86 16.62 -14.90
CA THR A 25 -24.81 16.85 -13.45
C THR A 25 -24.27 18.25 -13.12
N ILE A 26 -23.28 18.72 -13.84
CA ILE A 26 -22.74 20.08 -13.68
C ILE A 26 -23.80 21.14 -14.04
N LYS A 27 -24.64 20.88 -15.04
CA LYS A 27 -25.72 21.80 -15.45
C LYS A 27 -26.92 21.80 -14.50
N GLU A 28 -27.22 20.66 -13.88
CA GLU A 28 -28.33 20.51 -12.95
C GLU A 28 -28.05 21.14 -11.57
N ASP A 29 -26.78 21.28 -11.21
CA ASP A 29 -26.36 21.80 -9.89
C ASP A 29 -26.46 23.33 -9.77
N ASN A 30 -27.05 24.01 -10.74
CA ASN A 30 -27.42 25.46 -10.78
C ASN A 30 -26.41 26.43 -10.14
N ARG A 31 -25.16 26.02 -10.02
CA ARG A 31 -24.05 26.92 -9.76
C ARG A 31 -23.76 27.61 -11.07
N ASP A 32 -23.62 28.90 -11.02
CA ASP A 32 -23.28 29.70 -12.20
C ASP A 32 -22.10 29.09 -12.94
N VAL A 33 -22.44 28.25 -13.92
CA VAL A 33 -21.49 27.45 -14.72
C VAL A 33 -20.52 28.38 -15.44
N GLU A 34 -20.96 29.63 -15.69
CA GLU A 34 -20.15 30.66 -16.31
C GLU A 34 -19.04 31.17 -15.38
N GLU A 35 -19.27 31.30 -14.10
CA GLU A 35 -18.28 31.80 -13.15
C GLU A 35 -17.22 30.72 -12.81
N VAL A 36 -17.64 29.47 -12.68
CA VAL A 36 -16.73 28.33 -12.43
C VAL A 36 -15.92 27.96 -13.67
N LEU A 37 -16.40 28.23 -14.85
CA LEU A 37 -15.77 27.84 -16.14
C LEU A 37 -15.07 28.98 -16.89
N SER A 38 -15.20 30.23 -16.42
CA SER A 38 -14.92 31.39 -17.23
C SER A 38 -13.46 31.58 -17.68
N PRO A 39 -12.38 31.51 -16.92
CA PRO A 39 -11.03 31.63 -17.54
C PRO A 39 -10.37 30.27 -17.83
N LYS A 40 -10.96 29.15 -17.43
CA LYS A 40 -10.39 27.79 -17.60
C LYS A 40 -11.17 26.92 -18.59
N LYS A 41 -12.10 27.51 -19.30
CA LYS A 41 -13.06 26.79 -20.18
C LYS A 41 -12.35 25.88 -21.18
N GLU A 42 -11.30 26.38 -21.81
CA GLU A 42 -10.54 25.61 -22.79
C GLU A 42 -9.71 24.50 -22.10
N ALA A 43 -9.05 24.83 -21.01
CA ALA A 43 -8.25 23.85 -20.25
C ALA A 43 -9.14 22.74 -19.69
N ASN A 44 -10.32 23.06 -19.14
CA ASN A 44 -11.26 22.08 -18.62
C ASN A 44 -11.92 21.24 -19.74
N GLN A 45 -12.18 21.82 -20.89
CA GLN A 45 -12.69 21.09 -22.05
C GLN A 45 -11.64 20.16 -22.66
N ILE A 46 -10.40 20.62 -22.77
CA ILE A 46 -9.27 19.78 -23.21
C ILE A 46 -9.10 18.62 -22.23
N TRP A 47 -9.17 18.90 -20.93
CA TRP A 47 -9.01 17.90 -19.90
C TRP A 47 -10.15 16.85 -19.90
N LEU A 48 -11.41 17.25 -20.04
CA LEU A 48 -12.53 16.34 -20.19
C LEU A 48 -12.43 15.46 -21.45
N LYS A 49 -11.84 15.98 -22.51
CA LYS A 49 -11.57 15.22 -23.75
C LYS A 49 -10.42 14.23 -23.59
N THR A 50 -9.47 14.51 -22.70
CA THR A 50 -8.32 13.64 -22.42
C THR A 50 -8.55 12.70 -21.24
N PHE A 51 -9.74 12.75 -20.62
CA PHE A 51 -10.08 11.82 -19.54
C PHE A 51 -10.05 10.38 -20.05
N ASP A 52 -9.20 9.58 -19.44
CA ASP A 52 -9.10 8.14 -19.67
C ASP A 52 -9.63 7.42 -18.41
N ILE A 53 -10.56 6.49 -18.60
CA ILE A 53 -11.10 5.67 -17.51
C ILE A 53 -10.02 4.85 -16.78
N ARG A 54 -8.86 4.66 -17.40
CA ARG A 54 -7.68 4.04 -16.81
C ARG A 54 -6.89 4.97 -15.89
N THR A 55 -7.21 6.26 -15.91
CA THR A 55 -6.56 7.25 -15.03
C THR A 55 -7.05 7.04 -13.60
N SER A 56 -6.12 7.02 -12.63
CA SER A 56 -6.51 6.92 -11.24
C SER A 56 -7.33 8.15 -10.81
N THR A 57 -8.27 7.96 -9.87
CA THR A 57 -9.04 9.06 -9.30
C THR A 57 -8.13 10.17 -8.74
N LEU A 58 -6.99 9.80 -8.20
CA LEU A 58 -6.00 10.75 -7.67
C LEU A 58 -5.39 11.62 -8.79
N ASP A 59 -5.01 11.00 -9.90
CA ASP A 59 -4.41 11.73 -11.02
C ASP A 59 -5.46 12.62 -11.70
N PHE A 60 -6.69 12.14 -11.79
CA PHE A 60 -7.83 12.92 -12.20
C PHE A 60 -8.02 14.18 -11.32
N CYS A 61 -8.09 13.98 -9.99
CA CYS A 61 -8.22 15.10 -9.06
C CYS A 61 -7.02 16.06 -9.12
N LYS A 62 -5.80 15.54 -9.28
CA LYS A 62 -4.61 16.39 -9.45
C LYS A 62 -4.67 17.27 -10.67
N ALA A 63 -5.29 16.80 -11.76
CA ALA A 63 -5.41 17.57 -12.99
C ALA A 63 -6.33 18.79 -12.85
N ILE A 64 -7.40 18.68 -12.03
CA ILE A 64 -8.42 19.74 -11.86
C ILE A 64 -8.25 20.56 -10.57
N ALA A 65 -7.42 20.11 -9.65
CA ALA A 65 -7.24 20.78 -8.36
C ALA A 65 -6.60 22.18 -8.55
N ASN A 66 -7.22 23.18 -7.96
CA ASN A 66 -6.67 24.54 -7.90
C ASN A 66 -5.53 24.66 -6.90
N TYR A 67 -5.53 23.81 -5.88
CA TYR A 67 -4.52 23.75 -4.84
C TYR A 67 -4.08 22.30 -4.63
N LYS A 68 -2.79 22.10 -4.46
CA LYS A 68 -2.20 20.79 -4.19
C LYS A 68 -1.23 20.94 -3.05
N ASP A 69 -1.35 20.08 -2.08
CA ASP A 69 -0.41 19.98 -0.98
C ASP A 69 -0.07 18.52 -0.70
N SER A 70 1.08 18.29 -0.10
CA SER A 70 1.57 16.97 0.22
C SER A 70 1.89 16.87 1.69
N LEU A 71 1.35 15.83 2.33
CA LEU A 71 1.66 15.55 3.73
C LEU A 71 3.05 14.92 3.80
N THR A 72 4.03 15.72 4.22
CA THR A 72 5.43 15.29 4.32
C THR A 72 5.81 14.82 5.71
N THR A 73 5.02 15.14 6.74
CA THR A 73 5.33 14.76 8.10
C THR A 73 4.83 13.37 8.46
N HIS A 74 5.72 12.53 8.96
CA HIS A 74 5.45 11.16 9.35
C HIS A 74 5.67 10.93 10.84
N PHE A 75 4.68 10.30 11.52
CA PHE A 75 4.70 10.06 12.97
C PHE A 75 4.69 8.58 13.36
N ARG A 76 4.42 7.68 12.41
CA ARG A 76 4.15 6.26 12.69
C ARG A 76 5.40 5.43 12.81
N SER A 77 6.33 5.56 11.87
CA SER A 77 7.52 4.72 11.79
C SER A 77 8.80 5.46 12.17
N PHE A 78 9.86 4.72 12.39
CA PHE A 78 11.20 5.27 12.62
C PHE A 78 11.89 5.64 11.30
N ASN A 79 12.94 6.47 11.40
CA ASN A 79 13.71 6.93 10.23
C ASN A 79 14.19 5.76 9.37
N GLU A 80 14.74 4.72 9.98
CA GLU A 80 15.32 3.58 9.28
C GLU A 80 14.32 2.87 8.34
N ILE A 81 13.02 2.91 8.68
CA ILE A 81 11.96 2.35 7.84
C ILE A 81 11.59 3.33 6.73
N ILE A 82 11.52 4.62 7.06
CA ILE A 82 11.09 5.66 6.13
C ILE A 82 12.19 6.01 5.13
N ASP A 83 13.46 5.90 5.50
CA ASP A 83 14.60 6.17 4.64
C ASP A 83 14.56 5.32 3.38
N TYR A 84 14.13 4.06 3.47
CA TYR A 84 13.89 3.23 2.28
C TYR A 84 12.85 3.85 1.35
N SER A 85 11.72 4.27 1.90
CA SER A 85 10.64 4.89 1.12
C SER A 85 11.09 6.23 0.52
N ASN A 86 11.82 7.02 1.28
CA ASN A 86 12.38 8.28 0.81
C ASN A 86 13.33 8.06 -0.35
N GLU A 87 14.26 7.11 -0.25
CA GLU A 87 15.26 6.87 -1.28
C GLU A 87 14.64 6.33 -2.58
N PHE A 88 13.66 5.43 -2.50
CA PHE A 88 13.14 4.74 -3.67
C PHE A 88 11.86 5.35 -4.27
N PHE A 89 11.09 6.14 -3.50
CA PHE A 89 9.80 6.64 -3.96
C PHE A 89 9.64 8.16 -3.86
N TYR A 90 10.20 8.80 -2.84
CA TYR A 90 9.97 10.23 -2.60
C TYR A 90 11.12 11.13 -3.05
N LYS A 91 12.31 10.58 -3.31
CA LYS A 91 13.47 11.35 -3.77
C LYS A 91 13.22 12.05 -5.09
N GLU A 92 12.61 11.36 -6.04
CA GLU A 92 12.29 11.93 -7.36
C GLU A 92 11.22 13.04 -7.29
N SER A 93 10.28 12.92 -6.37
CA SER A 93 9.23 13.92 -6.18
C SER A 93 9.69 15.18 -5.44
N GLN A 94 10.93 15.22 -4.97
CA GLN A 94 11.50 16.29 -4.13
C GLN A 94 10.70 16.59 -2.85
N MET A 95 9.90 15.63 -2.39
CA MET A 95 9.05 15.74 -1.19
C MET A 95 9.34 14.60 -0.20
N PRO A 96 10.55 14.53 0.38
CA PRO A 96 10.88 13.47 1.32
C PRO A 96 10.00 13.55 2.56
N LEU A 97 9.67 12.39 3.11
CA LEU A 97 8.93 12.31 4.37
C LEU A 97 9.86 12.68 5.54
N ILE A 98 9.40 13.60 6.38
CA ILE A 98 10.10 14.05 7.57
C ILE A 98 9.55 13.26 8.76
N VAL A 99 10.39 12.48 9.43
CA VAL A 99 9.97 11.67 10.56
C VAL A 99 10.02 12.47 11.86
N ASN A 100 8.85 12.70 12.45
CA ASN A 100 8.68 13.38 13.73
C ASN A 100 8.35 12.42 14.89
N ARG A 101 8.81 11.16 14.78
CA ARG A 101 8.63 10.18 15.86
C ARG A 101 9.79 10.27 16.85
N ILE A 102 9.48 10.60 18.10
CA ILE A 102 10.47 10.61 19.18
C ILE A 102 10.62 9.20 19.73
N ARG A 103 11.86 8.74 19.88
CA ARG A 103 12.19 7.47 20.54
C ARG A 103 12.18 7.70 22.05
N THR A 104 11.27 7.06 22.74
CA THR A 104 11.22 7.09 24.21
C THR A 104 12.11 6.04 24.85
N LYS A 105 12.51 5.01 24.10
CA LYS A 105 13.42 3.95 24.54
C LYS A 105 14.41 3.61 23.42
N PRO A 106 15.66 3.27 23.74
CA PRO A 106 16.61 2.80 22.76
C PRO A 106 16.11 1.49 22.13
N ILE A 107 16.04 1.44 20.81
CA ILE A 107 15.81 0.22 20.03
C ILE A 107 17.15 -0.13 19.41
N LYS A 108 17.67 -1.31 19.72
CA LYS A 108 18.98 -1.74 19.26
C LYS A 108 19.04 -1.90 17.75
N GLU A 109 17.98 -2.42 17.17
CA GLU A 109 17.87 -2.71 15.75
C GLU A 109 16.42 -2.53 15.30
N VAL A 110 16.17 -1.64 14.36
CA VAL A 110 14.83 -1.37 13.82
C VAL A 110 14.55 -2.23 12.60
N LEU A 111 15.58 -2.48 11.78
CA LEU A 111 15.54 -3.33 10.60
C LEU A 111 16.63 -4.38 10.69
N ARG A 112 16.28 -5.62 10.39
CA ARG A 112 17.20 -6.74 10.31
C ARG A 112 16.93 -7.54 9.04
N PHE A 113 17.97 -7.78 8.27
CA PHE A 113 17.91 -8.57 7.05
C PHE A 113 18.46 -9.97 7.32
N ILE A 114 17.68 -11.00 7.02
CA ILE A 114 18.07 -12.40 7.15
C ILE A 114 18.09 -13.03 5.76
N LYS A 115 19.26 -13.42 5.30
CA LYS A 115 19.38 -14.18 4.06
C LYS A 115 19.13 -15.66 4.33
N VAL A 116 18.00 -16.15 3.83
CA VAL A 116 17.66 -17.57 3.91
C VAL A 116 18.34 -18.33 2.78
N LYS A 117 19.05 -19.42 3.11
CA LYS A 117 19.61 -20.34 2.10
C LYS A 117 18.53 -21.35 1.72
N THR A 118 17.91 -21.15 0.59
CA THR A 118 16.88 -22.06 0.06
C THR A 118 17.50 -23.30 -0.56
N LYS A 119 17.01 -24.47 -0.18
CA LYS A 119 17.40 -25.77 -0.75
C LYS A 119 16.61 -26.10 -2.05
N GLY A 120 15.71 -25.26 -2.46
CA GLY A 120 14.90 -25.39 -3.69
C GLY A 120 13.50 -24.81 -3.51
N HIS A 121 12.91 -24.32 -4.60
CA HIS A 121 11.51 -23.91 -4.59
C HIS A 121 10.62 -25.17 -4.71
N SER A 122 9.70 -25.34 -3.77
CA SER A 122 8.50 -26.13 -4.05
C SER A 122 7.67 -25.29 -5.04
N GLY A 123 7.32 -25.85 -6.20
CA GLY A 123 6.80 -25.15 -7.36
C GLY A 123 5.53 -24.28 -7.20
N ASN A 124 5.10 -23.95 -5.99
CA ASN A 124 3.84 -23.28 -5.67
C ASN A 124 4.05 -21.96 -4.90
N ASN A 125 5.06 -21.16 -5.21
CA ASN A 125 5.34 -19.90 -4.51
C ASN A 125 5.48 -20.03 -2.97
N VAL A 126 5.83 -21.22 -2.49
CA VAL A 126 6.02 -21.53 -1.07
C VAL A 126 7.48 -21.84 -0.79
N ASN A 127 8.09 -21.12 0.14
CA ASN A 127 9.45 -21.35 0.62
C ASN A 127 9.42 -21.83 2.08
N LEU A 128 9.61 -23.11 2.28
CA LEU A 128 9.58 -23.73 3.61
C LEU A 128 10.76 -23.31 4.49
N ASP A 129 11.92 -23.02 3.90
CA ASP A 129 13.09 -22.57 4.65
C ASP A 129 12.87 -21.16 5.24
N GLU A 130 12.13 -20.30 4.53
CA GLU A 130 11.69 -19.02 5.07
C GLU A 130 10.70 -19.19 6.22
N ILE A 131 9.73 -20.08 6.09
CA ILE A 131 8.76 -20.36 7.15
C ILE A 131 9.45 -20.86 8.42
N GLU A 132 10.40 -21.78 8.27
CA GLU A 132 11.18 -22.29 9.40
C GLU A 132 12.02 -21.18 10.05
N THR A 133 12.61 -20.29 9.24
CA THR A 133 13.35 -19.12 9.74
C THR A 133 12.45 -18.18 10.52
N ILE A 134 11.25 -17.88 10.00
CA ILE A 134 10.23 -17.06 10.68
C ILE A 134 9.84 -17.69 12.02
N LYS A 135 9.58 -19.01 12.04
CA LYS A 135 9.22 -19.73 13.26
C LYS A 135 10.31 -19.60 14.32
N GLN A 136 11.56 -19.89 13.96
CA GLN A 136 12.70 -19.78 14.87
C GLN A 136 12.90 -18.35 15.40
N ASP A 137 12.62 -17.35 14.57
CA ASP A 137 12.74 -15.96 14.96
C ASP A 137 11.65 -15.56 15.97
N ILE A 138 10.42 -16.06 15.75
CA ILE A 138 9.33 -15.89 16.73
C ILE A 138 9.67 -16.58 18.04
N GLU A 139 10.16 -17.82 18.01
CA GLU A 139 10.55 -18.55 19.21
C GLU A 139 11.61 -17.78 20.02
N LYS A 140 12.67 -17.30 19.36
CA LYS A 140 13.69 -16.45 20.00
C LYS A 140 13.12 -15.15 20.56
N LEU A 141 12.20 -14.52 19.85
CA LEU A 141 11.55 -13.29 20.32
C LEU A 141 10.73 -13.56 21.58
N LEU A 142 10.08 -14.72 21.66
CA LEU A 142 9.26 -15.12 22.81
C LEU A 142 10.08 -15.52 24.04
N GLU A 143 11.35 -15.92 23.87
CA GLU A 143 12.30 -16.14 24.99
C GLU A 143 12.64 -14.81 25.67
N THR A 144 12.45 -13.70 25.01
CA THR A 144 12.57 -12.37 25.59
C THR A 144 11.24 -11.92 26.21
N ASP A 145 11.25 -10.93 27.10
CA ASP A 145 10.01 -10.33 27.63
C ASP A 145 9.35 -9.39 26.59
N TYR A 146 9.18 -9.90 25.37
CA TYR A 146 8.57 -9.14 24.29
C TYR A 146 7.08 -8.92 24.55
N LYS A 147 6.64 -7.66 24.48
CA LYS A 147 5.26 -7.24 24.78
C LYS A 147 4.53 -6.65 23.58
N GLY A 148 5.17 -6.61 22.42
CA GLY A 148 4.60 -6.04 21.21
C GLY A 148 3.68 -6.99 20.45
N THR A 149 3.16 -6.50 19.33
CA THR A 149 2.41 -7.29 18.35
C THR A 149 3.35 -7.89 17.32
N ILE A 150 2.96 -9.01 16.72
CA ILE A 150 3.73 -9.71 15.68
C ILE A 150 2.86 -9.79 14.43
N GLY A 151 3.31 -9.22 13.33
CA GLY A 151 2.70 -9.34 12.02
C GLY A 151 3.68 -9.97 11.04
N ILE A 152 3.22 -10.90 10.23
CA ILE A 152 3.97 -11.54 9.16
C ILE A 152 3.30 -11.15 7.85
N ILE A 153 4.07 -10.61 6.91
CA ILE A 153 3.59 -10.24 5.58
C ILE A 153 4.40 -11.01 4.55
N THR A 154 3.72 -11.65 3.61
CA THR A 154 4.33 -12.41 2.53
C THR A 154 3.95 -11.83 1.17
N SER A 155 4.73 -12.12 0.14
CA SER A 155 4.45 -11.66 -1.22
C SER A 155 3.36 -12.49 -1.92
N PHE A 156 3.10 -13.73 -1.46
CA PHE A 156 2.19 -14.66 -2.10
C PHE A 156 1.19 -15.23 -1.10
N ARG A 157 -0.06 -15.40 -1.54
CA ARG A 157 -1.15 -15.96 -0.74
C ARG A 157 -0.86 -17.37 -0.26
N GLU A 158 -0.29 -18.21 -1.13
CA GLU A 158 0.09 -19.58 -0.81
C GLU A 158 1.14 -19.63 0.32
N GLN A 159 2.11 -18.72 0.27
CA GLN A 159 3.11 -18.57 1.32
C GLN A 159 2.45 -18.17 2.65
N ALA A 160 1.52 -17.20 2.64
CA ALA A 160 0.80 -16.78 3.84
C ALA A 160 0.02 -17.93 4.46
N SER A 161 -0.80 -18.62 3.66
CA SER A 161 -1.61 -19.75 4.11
C SER A 161 -0.75 -20.88 4.67
N LYS A 162 0.36 -21.20 4.01
CA LYS A 162 1.27 -22.25 4.48
C LYS A 162 2.04 -21.85 5.74
N THR A 163 2.42 -20.59 5.83
CA THR A 163 3.05 -20.04 7.03
C THR A 163 2.10 -20.15 8.21
N GLU A 164 0.86 -19.72 8.08
CA GLU A 164 -0.13 -19.81 9.15
C GLU A 164 -0.39 -21.27 9.56
N GLU A 165 -0.56 -22.18 8.62
CA GLU A 165 -0.75 -23.62 8.87
C GLU A 165 0.39 -24.19 9.72
N ILE A 166 1.64 -23.93 9.32
CA ILE A 166 2.82 -24.46 10.02
C ILE A 166 2.96 -23.84 11.40
N LEU A 167 2.81 -22.53 11.52
CA LEU A 167 2.90 -21.86 12.80
C LEU A 167 1.82 -22.34 13.79
N ARG A 168 0.58 -22.53 13.33
CA ARG A 168 -0.51 -23.08 14.16
C ARG A 168 -0.21 -24.49 14.66
N ARG A 169 0.42 -25.32 13.83
CA ARG A 169 0.77 -26.70 14.16
C ARG A 169 1.98 -26.81 15.08
N GLU A 170 3.00 -26.01 14.86
CA GLU A 170 4.34 -26.22 15.43
C GLU A 170 4.70 -25.27 16.57
N LEU A 171 4.15 -24.04 16.59
CA LEU A 171 4.39 -23.15 17.71
C LEU A 171 3.60 -23.57 18.95
N LYS A 172 4.33 -23.81 20.04
CA LYS A 172 3.70 -24.10 21.33
C LYS A 172 2.80 -22.93 21.76
N ASN A 173 1.57 -23.28 22.15
CA ASN A 173 0.59 -22.30 22.61
C ASN A 173 0.22 -21.23 21.59
N TYR A 174 0.19 -21.52 20.29
CA TYR A 174 -0.19 -20.58 19.24
C TYR A 174 -1.45 -19.74 19.58
N PRO A 175 -2.55 -20.31 20.11
CA PRO A 175 -3.74 -19.50 20.45
C PRO A 175 -3.48 -18.45 21.54
N LYS A 176 -2.54 -18.70 22.46
CA LYS A 176 -2.14 -17.69 23.46
C LYS A 176 -1.29 -16.59 22.81
N LEU A 177 -0.43 -16.93 21.85
CA LEU A 177 0.40 -15.99 21.11
C LEU A 177 -0.46 -15.10 20.21
N GLU A 178 -1.40 -15.70 19.49
CA GLU A 178 -2.38 -14.98 18.67
C GLU A 178 -3.13 -13.94 19.51
N LYS A 179 -3.60 -14.31 20.68
CA LYS A 179 -4.31 -13.41 21.60
C LYS A 179 -3.38 -12.36 22.24
N LYS A 180 -2.23 -12.77 22.75
CA LYS A 180 -1.30 -11.89 23.51
C LYS A 180 -0.55 -10.93 22.61
N HIS A 181 -0.05 -11.42 21.47
CA HIS A 181 0.81 -10.66 20.56
C HIS A 181 0.09 -10.26 19.26
N LYS A 182 -1.21 -10.54 19.14
CA LYS A 182 -1.99 -10.33 17.90
C LYS A 182 -1.25 -10.89 16.69
N LEU A 183 -0.71 -12.11 16.87
CA LEU A 183 0.03 -12.78 15.80
C LEU A 183 -0.89 -13.00 14.60
N THR A 184 -0.53 -12.42 13.48
CA THR A 184 -1.30 -12.47 12.23
C THR A 184 -0.39 -12.67 11.04
N VAL A 185 -0.89 -13.35 10.02
CA VAL A 185 -0.20 -13.58 8.76
C VAL A 185 -1.05 -13.02 7.63
N TRP A 186 -0.45 -12.19 6.79
CA TRP A 186 -1.10 -11.60 5.61
C TRP A 186 -0.23 -11.80 4.36
N PHE A 187 -0.84 -11.61 3.20
CA PHE A 187 -0.08 -11.40 1.97
C PHE A 187 -0.27 -9.97 1.45
N VAL A 188 0.61 -9.54 0.57
CA VAL A 188 0.50 -8.24 -0.08
C VAL A 188 -0.71 -8.27 -1.02
N GLY A 189 -1.79 -7.57 -0.65
CA GLY A 189 -3.05 -7.55 -1.41
C GLY A 189 -4.30 -7.94 -0.60
N ASP A 190 -4.14 -8.26 0.70
CA ASP A 190 -5.26 -8.40 1.64
C ASP A 190 -5.81 -7.05 2.07
#